data_5e4419ae00e658e74c34c10e469a60db
#
_entry.id   5e4419ae00e658e74c34c10e469a60db
#
_cell.length_a   1.000
_cell.length_b   1.000
_cell.length_c   1.000
_cell.angle_alpha   90.00
_cell.angle_beta   90.00
_cell.angle_gamma   90.00
#
_symmetry.space_group_name_H-M   'P 1'
#
loop_
_entity.id
_entity.type
_entity.pdbx_description
1 polymer ?
#
loop_
_entity_poly.entity_id
_entity_poly.type
_entity_poly.pdbx_seq_one_letter_code
_entity_poly.pdbx_strand_id
1 'polypeptide(L)'
;MQMIIIFMESAVSNHMLNASASPRHDSDAGFEREYTEGDDAETLAVWAFRRWILGLRFQAPEQWETVWRGLQRRCGEAAGREATVALAEMVEELRRNARRTITHHQPCCSSIGDDETILLVLLAACQRGDVLLAQTAAQALSGTLHTDALLLTSMRFAEAFHGRGLMLPYRDLPLTTTPPETASFH
;
A
#
# COMPACT_ATOMS: atom_id res chain seq x y z
N MET A 1 1.16 17.29 -5.09
CA MET A 1 0.31 16.64 -6.08
C MET A 1 0.96 16.65 -7.48
N GLN A 2 1.51 17.76 -7.95
CA GLN A 2 2.11 17.88 -9.29
C GLN A 2 3.38 17.02 -9.50
N MET A 3 4.19 16.79 -8.48
CA MET A 3 5.44 16.03 -8.56
C MET A 3 5.25 14.52 -8.76
N ILE A 4 4.18 13.93 -8.24
CA ILE A 4 3.88 12.49 -8.42
C ILE A 4 3.37 12.23 -9.83
N ILE A 5 2.54 13.13 -10.36
CA ILE A 5 2.02 13.04 -11.75
C ILE A 5 3.14 13.20 -12.77
N ILE A 6 4.06 14.16 -12.57
CA ILE A 6 5.22 14.38 -13.45
C ILE A 6 6.17 13.16 -13.42
N PHE A 7 6.33 12.50 -12.27
CA PHE A 7 7.19 11.32 -12.16
C PHE A 7 6.59 10.09 -12.85
N MET A 8 5.27 9.91 -12.78
CA MET A 8 4.58 8.82 -13.48
C MET A 8 4.57 9.04 -15.02
N GLU A 9 4.38 10.26 -15.50
CA GLU A 9 4.44 10.58 -16.94
C GLU A 9 5.86 10.45 -17.50
N SER A 10 6.89 10.80 -16.71
CA SER A 10 8.29 10.70 -17.13
C SER A 10 8.76 9.23 -17.20
N ALA A 11 8.31 8.37 -16.29
CA ALA A 11 8.64 6.95 -16.30
C ALA A 11 8.01 6.22 -17.50
N VAL A 12 6.78 6.57 -17.86
CA VAL A 12 6.07 5.97 -19.00
C VAL A 12 6.64 6.47 -20.35
N SER A 13 7.05 7.73 -20.44
CA SER A 13 7.54 8.32 -21.70
C SER A 13 8.95 7.89 -22.07
N ASN A 14 9.82 7.63 -21.08
CA ASN A 14 11.20 7.20 -21.34
C ASN A 14 11.34 5.73 -21.76
N HIS A 15 10.35 4.88 -21.49
CA HIS A 15 10.42 3.46 -21.84
C HIS A 15 10.09 3.18 -23.32
N MET A 16 9.47 4.10 -24.04
CA MET A 16 9.12 3.89 -25.44
C MET A 16 10.25 4.20 -26.45
N LEU A 17 11.37 4.77 -26.04
CA LEU A 17 12.43 5.21 -26.95
C LEU A 17 13.74 4.43 -26.86
N ASN A 18 13.88 3.42 -26.00
CA ASN A 18 15.16 2.71 -25.90
C ASN A 18 14.99 1.18 -25.87
N ALA A 19 14.48 0.62 -26.94
CA ALA A 19 14.53 -0.81 -27.24
C ALA A 19 15.88 -1.17 -27.87
N SER A 20 16.99 -0.99 -27.14
CA SER A 20 18.30 -1.55 -27.49
C SER A 20 18.76 -2.42 -26.35
N ALA A 21 18.90 -3.70 -26.65
CA ALA A 21 19.29 -4.76 -25.72
C ALA A 21 20.55 -4.42 -24.91
N SER A 22 20.40 -4.32 -23.60
CA SER A 22 21.52 -4.45 -22.67
C SER A 22 21.38 -5.75 -21.87
N PRO A 23 22.47 -6.44 -21.55
CA PRO A 23 22.43 -7.75 -20.92
C PRO A 23 21.76 -7.67 -19.55
N ARG A 24 20.79 -8.56 -19.32
CA ARG A 24 20.09 -8.73 -18.06
C ARG A 24 21.09 -9.03 -16.96
N HIS A 25 21.20 -8.14 -16.01
CA HIS A 25 21.93 -8.39 -14.76
C HIS A 25 21.06 -9.35 -13.95
N ASP A 26 21.62 -10.50 -13.56
CA ASP A 26 20.97 -11.59 -12.79
C ASP A 26 20.43 -11.17 -11.41
N SER A 27 20.52 -9.90 -11.04
CA SER A 27 20.01 -9.35 -9.79
C SER A 27 18.47 -9.16 -9.78
N ASP A 28 17.81 -9.12 -10.94
CA ASP A 28 16.36 -8.92 -11.05
C ASP A 28 15.56 -10.21 -10.75
N ALA A 29 16.16 -11.37 -10.90
CA ALA A 29 15.48 -12.66 -10.71
C ALA A 29 15.08 -12.94 -9.25
N GLY A 30 15.70 -12.27 -8.28
CA GLY A 30 15.38 -12.44 -6.85
C GLY A 30 14.17 -11.63 -6.39
N PHE A 31 13.90 -10.48 -7.03
CA PHE A 31 12.80 -9.59 -6.66
C PHE A 31 11.46 -9.94 -7.32
N GLU A 32 11.46 -10.59 -8.49
CA GLU A 32 10.23 -11.02 -9.18
C GLU A 32 9.55 -12.23 -8.51
N ARG A 33 10.26 -12.98 -7.65
CA ARG A 33 9.71 -14.14 -6.93
C ARG A 33 8.86 -13.79 -5.72
N GLU A 34 8.79 -12.53 -5.31
CA GLU A 34 8.08 -12.12 -4.08
C GLU A 34 6.56 -12.08 -4.23
N TYR A 35 6.04 -11.98 -5.46
CA TYR A 35 4.61 -11.96 -5.71
C TYR A 35 4.28 -12.88 -6.88
N THR A 36 3.53 -13.95 -6.61
CA THR A 36 3.07 -14.90 -7.62
C THR A 36 1.62 -14.62 -8.02
N GLU A 37 1.25 -14.98 -9.25
CA GLU A 37 -0.12 -14.79 -9.76
C GLU A 37 -1.21 -15.51 -8.96
N GLY A 38 -0.82 -16.44 -8.08
CA GLY A 38 -1.72 -17.17 -7.18
C GLY A 38 -1.96 -16.52 -5.83
N ASP A 39 -1.25 -15.44 -5.51
CA ASP A 39 -1.37 -14.78 -4.22
C ASP A 39 -2.75 -14.11 -4.07
N ASP A 40 -3.25 -14.09 -2.85
CA ASP A 40 -4.54 -13.52 -2.52
C ASP A 40 -4.52 -11.98 -2.47
N ALA A 41 -5.71 -11.38 -2.30
CA ALA A 41 -5.87 -9.93 -2.25
C ALA A 41 -5.09 -9.28 -1.09
N GLU A 42 -4.97 -9.97 0.06
CA GLU A 42 -4.22 -9.46 1.22
C GLU A 42 -2.73 -9.38 0.94
N THR A 43 -2.17 -10.46 0.40
CA THR A 43 -0.75 -10.53 0.03
C THR A 43 -0.41 -9.43 -0.97
N LEU A 44 -1.26 -9.20 -1.99
CA LEU A 44 -1.07 -8.12 -2.96
C LEU A 44 -1.10 -6.73 -2.29
N ALA A 45 -2.08 -6.47 -1.43
CA ALA A 45 -2.23 -5.17 -0.77
C ALA A 45 -1.03 -4.86 0.14
N VAL A 46 -0.63 -5.83 0.98
CA VAL A 46 0.51 -5.67 1.90
C VAL A 46 1.82 -5.55 1.13
N TRP A 47 2.04 -6.38 0.11
CA TRP A 47 3.22 -6.32 -0.75
C TRP A 47 3.34 -4.94 -1.44
N ALA A 48 2.26 -4.43 -2.01
CA ALA A 48 2.26 -3.12 -2.66
C ALA A 48 2.56 -1.99 -1.66
N PHE A 49 1.97 -2.03 -0.48
CA PHE A 49 2.21 -1.06 0.59
C PHE A 49 3.69 -1.05 1.04
N ARG A 50 4.26 -2.22 1.33
CA ARG A 50 5.66 -2.37 1.76
C ARG A 50 6.64 -1.83 0.73
N ARG A 51 6.45 -2.21 -0.55
CA ARG A 51 7.31 -1.75 -1.64
C ARG A 51 7.18 -0.25 -1.88
N TRP A 52 5.97 0.29 -1.73
CA TRP A 52 5.78 1.73 -1.86
C TRP A 52 6.58 2.50 -0.82
N ILE A 53 6.51 2.07 0.44
CA ILE A 53 7.30 2.66 1.53
C ILE A 53 8.80 2.48 1.31
N LEU A 54 9.22 1.31 0.83
CA LEU A 54 10.63 1.04 0.51
C LEU A 54 11.14 2.03 -0.54
N GLY A 55 10.36 2.26 -1.60
CA GLY A 55 10.67 3.24 -2.63
C GLY A 55 10.82 4.66 -2.08
N LEU A 56 9.94 5.07 -1.16
CA LEU A 56 10.06 6.36 -0.49
C LEU A 56 11.31 6.46 0.40
N ARG A 57 11.58 5.41 1.19
CA ARG A 57 12.68 5.40 2.15
C ARG A 57 14.05 5.47 1.48
N PHE A 58 14.23 4.78 0.37
CA PHE A 58 15.51 4.66 -0.33
C PHE A 58 15.58 5.48 -1.62
N GLN A 59 14.52 6.25 -1.94
CA GLN A 59 14.39 7.00 -3.20
C GLN A 59 14.61 6.09 -4.42
N ALA A 60 14.00 4.90 -4.37
CA ALA A 60 14.16 3.82 -5.33
C ALA A 60 12.92 3.71 -6.24
N PRO A 61 12.88 4.43 -7.39
CA PRO A 61 11.72 4.49 -8.28
C PRO A 61 11.35 3.13 -8.88
N GLU A 62 12.30 2.22 -9.00
CA GLU A 62 12.09 0.84 -9.46
C GLU A 62 11.12 0.07 -8.56
N GLN A 63 11.02 0.41 -7.27
CA GLN A 63 10.04 -0.18 -6.37
C GLN A 63 8.61 0.22 -6.75
N TRP A 64 8.41 1.48 -7.10
CA TRP A 64 7.10 1.98 -7.54
C TRP A 64 6.70 1.42 -8.91
N GLU A 65 7.65 1.29 -9.81
CA GLU A 65 7.42 0.65 -11.11
C GLU A 65 7.03 -0.82 -10.94
N THR A 66 7.66 -1.53 -10.02
CA THR A 66 7.32 -2.91 -9.69
C THR A 66 5.91 -3.02 -9.13
N VAL A 67 5.51 -2.12 -8.22
CA VAL A 67 4.12 -2.04 -7.70
C VAL A 67 3.14 -1.77 -8.83
N TRP A 68 3.41 -0.79 -9.67
CA TRP A 68 2.60 -0.45 -10.83
C TRP A 68 2.34 -1.67 -11.73
N ARG A 69 3.40 -2.37 -12.14
CA ARG A 69 3.30 -3.57 -12.98
C ARG A 69 2.52 -4.70 -12.29
N GLY A 70 2.74 -4.91 -10.99
CA GLY A 70 2.02 -5.90 -10.20
C GLY A 70 0.53 -5.62 -10.13
N LEU A 71 0.15 -4.38 -9.81
CA LEU A 71 -1.25 -3.95 -9.75
C LEU A 71 -1.93 -4.01 -11.12
N GLN A 72 -1.23 -3.60 -12.21
CA GLN A 72 -1.77 -3.73 -13.55
C GLN A 72 -2.04 -5.17 -13.96
N ARG A 73 -1.13 -6.10 -13.68
CA ARG A 73 -1.31 -7.52 -13.99
C ARG A 73 -2.54 -8.11 -13.29
N ARG A 74 -2.77 -7.74 -12.03
CA ARG A 74 -3.86 -8.28 -11.22
C ARG A 74 -5.19 -7.55 -11.39
N CYS A 75 -5.16 -6.24 -11.47
CA CYS A 75 -6.36 -5.41 -11.56
C CYS A 75 -6.70 -5.01 -13.00
N GLY A 76 -5.82 -5.23 -13.98
CA GLY A 76 -5.94 -4.70 -15.32
C GLY A 76 -5.49 -3.24 -15.41
N GLU A 77 -5.38 -2.69 -16.62
CA GLU A 77 -4.71 -1.41 -16.86
C GLU A 77 -5.38 -0.23 -16.12
N ALA A 78 -6.68 -0.04 -16.29
CA ALA A 78 -7.39 1.09 -15.69
C ALA A 78 -7.46 1.01 -14.17
N ALA A 79 -7.91 -0.15 -13.62
CA ALA A 79 -8.01 -0.34 -12.19
C ALA A 79 -6.64 -0.41 -11.50
N GLY A 80 -5.62 -0.97 -12.16
CA GLY A 80 -4.25 -0.99 -11.66
C GLY A 80 -3.65 0.41 -11.57
N ARG A 81 -3.95 1.28 -12.54
CA ARG A 81 -3.57 2.70 -12.50
C ARG A 81 -4.22 3.39 -11.29
N GLU A 82 -5.53 3.23 -11.14
CA GLU A 82 -6.26 3.83 -10.02
C GLU A 82 -5.75 3.32 -8.67
N ALA A 83 -5.54 2.01 -8.52
CA ALA A 83 -4.97 1.42 -7.31
C ALA A 83 -3.58 2.01 -6.99
N THR A 84 -2.72 2.18 -8.00
CA THR A 84 -1.38 2.74 -7.79
C THR A 84 -1.44 4.19 -7.32
N VAL A 85 -2.29 5.01 -7.94
CA VAL A 85 -2.48 6.42 -7.53
C VAL A 85 -3.06 6.50 -6.12
N ALA A 86 -4.10 5.72 -5.83
CA ALA A 86 -4.73 5.69 -4.53
C ALA A 86 -3.76 5.23 -3.43
N LEU A 87 -2.92 4.21 -3.70
CA LEU A 87 -1.86 3.77 -2.79
C LEU A 87 -0.85 4.89 -2.51
N ALA A 88 -0.39 5.57 -3.55
CA ALA A 88 0.54 6.68 -3.43
C ALA A 88 -0.01 7.79 -2.52
N GLU A 89 -1.26 8.19 -2.77
CA GLU A 89 -1.94 9.23 -2.00
C GLU A 89 -2.18 8.78 -0.54
N MET A 90 -2.58 7.52 -0.34
CA MET A 90 -2.79 6.93 0.99
C MET A 90 -1.49 6.92 1.82
N VAL A 91 -0.39 6.47 1.24
CA VAL A 91 0.90 6.45 1.94
C VAL A 91 1.41 7.88 2.20
N GLU A 92 1.21 8.81 1.27
CA GLU A 92 1.59 10.21 1.47
C GLU A 92 0.73 10.88 2.55
N GLU A 93 -0.55 10.53 2.64
CA GLU A 93 -1.43 11.00 3.72
C GLU A 93 -0.94 10.50 5.08
N LEU A 94 -0.62 9.21 5.19
CA LEU A 94 -0.05 8.65 6.41
C LEU A 94 1.29 9.32 6.77
N ARG A 95 2.17 9.52 5.80
CA ARG A 95 3.46 10.18 6.01
C ARG A 95 3.34 11.61 6.55
N ARG A 96 2.34 12.37 6.09
CA ARG A 96 2.14 13.77 6.48
C ARG A 96 1.40 13.91 7.80
N ASN A 97 0.39 13.10 8.03
CA ASN A 97 -0.64 13.34 9.04
C ASN A 97 -0.68 12.31 10.16
N ALA A 98 0.02 11.17 10.04
CA ALA A 98 0.07 10.21 11.13
C ALA A 98 0.76 10.80 12.37
N ARG A 99 0.17 10.54 13.54
CA ARG A 99 0.65 11.00 14.85
C ARG A 99 1.34 9.89 15.64
N ARG A 100 1.60 8.77 14.99
CA ARG A 100 2.30 7.60 15.53
C ARG A 100 3.24 7.02 14.46
N THR A 101 4.21 6.25 14.91
CA THR A 101 5.03 5.46 13.99
C THR A 101 4.20 4.28 13.47
N ILE A 102 4.22 4.09 12.15
CA ILE A 102 3.61 2.95 11.47
C ILE A 102 4.70 1.93 11.19
N THR A 103 4.50 0.71 11.68
CA THR A 103 5.43 -0.40 11.50
C THR A 103 5.02 -1.26 10.30
N HIS A 104 6.00 -1.78 9.58
CA HIS A 104 5.78 -2.71 8.48
C HIS A 104 6.95 -3.66 8.35
N HIS A 105 6.72 -4.84 7.80
CA HIS A 105 7.76 -5.78 7.50
C HIS A 105 8.47 -5.48 6.16
N GLN A 106 9.55 -6.20 5.90
CA GLN A 106 10.20 -6.17 4.58
C GLN A 106 9.30 -6.85 3.54
N PRO A 107 9.38 -6.48 2.25
CA PRO A 107 8.55 -7.08 1.20
C PRO A 107 8.61 -8.60 1.13
N CYS A 108 9.76 -9.21 1.42
CA CYS A 108 9.98 -10.67 1.40
C CYS A 108 9.42 -11.41 2.64
N CYS A 109 8.98 -10.70 3.66
CA CYS A 109 8.47 -11.33 4.89
C CYS A 109 7.05 -11.85 4.66
N SER A 110 6.81 -13.13 4.94
CA SER A 110 5.48 -13.75 4.85
C SER A 110 4.54 -13.37 5.99
N SER A 111 5.08 -12.88 7.11
CA SER A 111 4.27 -12.47 8.27
C SER A 111 3.66 -11.09 8.05
N ILE A 112 2.42 -10.91 8.52
CA ILE A 112 1.71 -9.63 8.53
C ILE A 112 1.81 -9.05 9.94
N GLY A 113 2.27 -7.80 10.07
CA GLY A 113 2.37 -7.09 11.34
C GLY A 113 1.05 -6.44 11.77
N ASP A 114 1.04 -5.89 12.99
CA ASP A 114 -0.19 -5.29 13.56
C ASP A 114 -0.69 -4.10 12.74
N ASP A 115 0.18 -3.17 12.34
CA ASP A 115 -0.21 -2.01 11.54
C ASP A 115 -0.64 -2.41 10.12
N GLU A 116 -0.03 -3.44 9.56
CA GLU A 116 -0.43 -4.01 8.28
C GLU A 116 -1.79 -4.71 8.39
N THR A 117 -2.06 -5.35 9.52
CA THR A 117 -3.39 -5.91 9.82
C THR A 117 -4.44 -4.80 9.93
N ILE A 118 -4.14 -3.69 10.62
CA ILE A 118 -5.04 -2.53 10.69
C ILE A 118 -5.30 -1.96 9.28
N LEU A 119 -4.27 -1.86 8.44
CA LEU A 119 -4.43 -1.45 7.04
C LEU A 119 -5.38 -2.39 6.28
N LEU A 120 -5.23 -3.69 6.42
CA LEU A 120 -6.10 -4.68 5.78
C LEU A 120 -7.55 -4.57 6.28
N VAL A 121 -7.76 -4.34 7.59
CA VAL A 121 -9.08 -4.08 8.16
C VAL A 121 -9.70 -2.83 7.56
N LEU A 122 -8.93 -1.74 7.45
CA LEU A 122 -9.38 -0.50 6.82
C LEU A 122 -9.86 -0.74 5.37
N LEU A 123 -9.04 -1.41 4.56
CA LEU A 123 -9.36 -1.69 3.16
C LEU A 123 -10.56 -2.65 3.03
N ALA A 124 -10.63 -3.69 3.87
CA ALA A 124 -11.74 -4.64 3.89
C ALA A 124 -13.06 -3.97 4.31
N ALA A 125 -13.03 -3.06 5.28
CA ALA A 125 -14.18 -2.27 5.69
C ALA A 125 -14.64 -1.32 4.57
N CYS A 126 -13.72 -0.67 3.87
CA CYS A 126 -14.01 0.16 2.70
C CYS A 126 -14.70 -0.66 1.59
N GLN A 127 -14.23 -1.88 1.29
CA GLN A 127 -14.87 -2.75 0.29
C GLN A 127 -16.32 -3.11 0.63
N ARG A 128 -16.65 -3.18 1.92
CA ARG A 128 -17.98 -3.58 2.42
C ARG A 128 -18.91 -2.41 2.73
N GLY A 129 -18.39 -1.17 2.64
CA GLY A 129 -19.12 0.02 3.04
C GLY A 129 -19.35 0.09 4.56
N ASP A 130 -18.55 -0.59 5.36
CA ASP A 130 -18.58 -0.50 6.83
C ASP A 130 -17.86 0.77 7.29
N VAL A 131 -18.60 1.88 7.27
CA VAL A 131 -18.05 3.22 7.56
C VAL A 131 -17.49 3.31 8.97
N LEU A 132 -18.14 2.68 9.96
CA LEU A 132 -17.71 2.75 11.35
C LEU A 132 -16.39 2.03 11.56
N LEU A 133 -16.27 0.81 11.03
CA LEU A 133 -15.04 0.03 11.12
C LEU A 133 -13.91 0.70 10.32
N ALA A 134 -14.20 1.22 9.12
CA ALA A 134 -13.22 1.93 8.31
C ALA A 134 -12.66 3.16 9.05
N GLN A 135 -13.55 3.96 9.66
CA GLN A 135 -13.15 5.13 10.44
C GLN A 135 -12.29 4.73 11.66
N THR A 136 -12.73 3.70 12.40
CA THR A 136 -11.98 3.20 13.57
C THR A 136 -10.60 2.68 13.18
N ALA A 137 -10.51 1.93 12.09
CA ALA A 137 -9.24 1.43 11.56
C ALA A 137 -8.33 2.56 11.07
N ALA A 138 -8.88 3.56 10.38
CA ALA A 138 -8.12 4.72 9.92
C ALA A 138 -7.55 5.54 11.10
N GLN A 139 -8.33 5.73 12.16
CA GLN A 139 -7.88 6.38 13.40
C GLN A 139 -6.80 5.56 14.12
N ALA A 140 -6.98 4.25 14.22
CA ALA A 140 -5.99 3.35 14.82
C ALA A 140 -4.66 3.37 14.05
N LEU A 141 -4.72 3.36 12.70
CA LEU A 141 -3.54 3.36 11.85
C LEU A 141 -2.80 4.70 11.90
N SER A 142 -3.51 5.80 11.82
CA SER A 142 -2.91 7.15 11.75
C SER A 142 -2.62 7.78 13.10
N GLY A 143 -3.29 7.34 14.17
CA GLY A 143 -3.21 7.96 15.51
C GLY A 143 -3.85 9.34 15.59
N THR A 144 -4.74 9.70 14.66
CA THR A 144 -5.48 10.96 14.63
C THR A 144 -6.96 10.76 14.35
N LEU A 145 -7.80 11.71 14.79
CA LEU A 145 -9.22 11.71 14.48
C LEU A 145 -9.53 12.29 13.09
N HIS A 146 -8.60 13.01 12.49
CA HIS A 146 -8.73 13.60 11.15
C HIS A 146 -8.32 12.58 10.09
N THR A 147 -9.28 11.77 9.63
CA THR A 147 -9.02 10.62 8.74
C THR A 147 -9.71 10.71 7.38
N ASP A 148 -10.38 11.81 7.05
CA ASP A 148 -11.19 11.94 5.84
C ASP A 148 -10.40 11.67 4.56
N ALA A 149 -9.21 12.26 4.44
CA ALA A 149 -8.35 12.05 3.28
C ALA A 149 -7.82 10.61 3.21
N LEU A 150 -7.46 10.01 4.35
CA LEU A 150 -7.03 8.62 4.43
C LEU A 150 -8.16 7.67 4.03
N LEU A 151 -9.38 7.93 4.50
CA LEU A 151 -10.57 7.15 4.13
C LEU A 151 -10.84 7.23 2.63
N LEU A 152 -10.82 8.43 2.06
CA LEU A 152 -11.07 8.63 0.63
C LEU A 152 -10.08 7.84 -0.24
N THR A 153 -8.80 7.94 0.05
CA THR A 153 -7.76 7.23 -0.70
C THR A 153 -7.83 5.72 -0.49
N SER A 154 -8.15 5.27 0.73
CA SER A 154 -8.38 3.85 1.04
C SER A 154 -9.58 3.28 0.31
N MET A 155 -10.68 4.03 0.22
CA MET A 155 -11.87 3.63 -0.54
C MET A 155 -11.56 3.45 -2.03
N ARG A 156 -10.82 4.37 -2.65
CA ARG A 156 -10.42 4.28 -4.06
C ARG A 156 -9.53 3.07 -4.32
N PHE A 157 -8.58 2.78 -3.43
CA PHE A 157 -7.73 1.58 -3.52
C PHE A 157 -8.57 0.30 -3.39
N ALA A 158 -9.44 0.25 -2.38
CA ALA A 158 -10.30 -0.89 -2.12
C ALA A 158 -11.29 -1.16 -3.28
N GLU A 159 -11.83 -0.11 -3.89
CA GLU A 159 -12.73 -0.20 -5.06
C GLU A 159 -12.02 -0.77 -6.29
N ALA A 160 -10.78 -0.35 -6.55
CA ALA A 160 -9.99 -0.89 -7.65
C ALA A 160 -9.74 -2.41 -7.51
N PHE A 161 -9.62 -2.91 -6.28
CA PHE A 161 -9.55 -4.34 -5.98
C PHE A 161 -10.91 -5.02 -6.15
N HIS A 162 -11.96 -4.45 -5.55
CA HIS A 162 -13.31 -4.99 -5.59
C HIS A 162 -13.81 -5.18 -7.02
N GLY A 163 -13.62 -4.20 -7.88
CA GLY A 163 -14.02 -4.27 -9.29
C GLY A 163 -13.36 -5.40 -10.08
N ARG A 164 -12.37 -6.08 -9.51
CA ARG A 164 -11.67 -7.24 -10.11
C ARG A 164 -11.86 -8.52 -9.32
N GLY A 165 -12.79 -8.53 -8.37
CA GLY A 165 -13.07 -9.70 -7.52
C GLY A 165 -12.00 -9.99 -6.46
N LEU A 166 -11.08 -9.06 -6.25
CA LEU A 166 -10.06 -9.17 -5.21
C LEU A 166 -10.67 -8.73 -3.87
N MET A 167 -11.33 -9.67 -3.19
CA MET A 167 -11.97 -9.42 -1.91
C MET A 167 -11.00 -9.67 -0.76
N LEU A 168 -10.85 -8.66 0.08
CA LEU A 168 -10.11 -8.78 1.33
C LEU A 168 -10.96 -9.51 2.38
N PRO A 169 -10.45 -10.51 3.10
CA PRO A 169 -11.19 -11.17 4.16
C PRO A 169 -11.53 -10.20 5.29
N TYR A 170 -12.63 -10.46 5.97
CA TYR A 170 -12.99 -9.71 7.18
C TYR A 170 -12.04 -10.09 8.31
N ARG A 171 -11.55 -9.10 9.03
CA ARG A 171 -10.70 -9.26 10.21
C ARG A 171 -11.15 -8.31 11.31
N ASP A 172 -11.00 -8.73 12.55
CA ASP A 172 -11.15 -7.84 13.69
C ASP A 172 -9.91 -6.94 13.83
N LEU A 173 -10.11 -5.74 14.36
CA LEU A 173 -8.99 -4.88 14.72
C LEU A 173 -8.15 -5.56 15.81
N PRO A 174 -6.82 -5.60 15.66
CA PRO A 174 -5.98 -6.09 16.74
C PRO A 174 -6.17 -5.20 17.96
N LEU A 175 -6.50 -5.82 19.10
CA LEU A 175 -6.58 -5.12 20.36
C LEU A 175 -5.17 -4.66 20.73
N THR A 176 -4.87 -3.39 20.53
CA THR A 176 -3.63 -2.79 21.00
C THR A 176 -3.68 -2.73 22.53
N THR A 177 -3.29 -3.81 23.21
CA THR A 177 -3.02 -3.84 24.65
C THR A 177 -1.64 -3.25 24.90
N THR A 178 -1.45 -1.97 24.61
CA THR A 178 -0.36 -1.22 25.23
C THR A 178 -1.00 -0.39 26.32
N PRO A 179 -0.88 -0.77 27.62
CA PRO A 179 -1.24 0.13 28.69
C PRO A 179 -0.39 1.41 28.53
N PRO A 180 -0.95 2.59 28.79
CA PRO A 180 -0.13 3.79 28.85
C PRO A 180 0.98 3.52 29.88
N GLU A 181 2.22 3.63 29.43
CA GLU A 181 3.39 3.58 30.28
C GLU A 181 3.20 4.70 31.32
N THR A 182 2.79 4.31 32.53
CA THR A 182 2.69 5.23 33.64
C THR A 182 4.10 5.74 33.89
N ALA A 183 4.37 6.97 33.43
CA ALA A 183 5.58 7.68 33.77
C ALA A 183 5.67 7.74 35.32
N SER A 184 6.51 6.88 35.88
CA SER A 184 6.87 6.94 37.28
C SER A 184 7.76 8.14 37.48
N PHE A 185 7.20 9.22 37.98
CA PHE A 185 7.96 10.36 38.48
C PHE A 185 8.65 9.93 39.78
N HIS A 186 9.96 9.84 39.75
CA HIS A 186 10.82 9.89 40.91
C HIS A 186 11.69 11.13 40.87
#